data_4baa5c19f43edadf1818449d233c1125
#
_entry.id   4baa5c19f43edadf1818449d233c1125
#
_cell.length_a   1.000
_cell.length_b   1.000
_cell.length_c   1.000
_cell.angle_alpha   90.00
_cell.angle_beta   90.00
_cell.angle_gamma   90.00
#
_symmetry.space_group_name_H-M   'P 1'
#
loop_
_entity.id
_entity.type
_entity.pdbx_description
1 polymer ?
#
loop_
_entity_poly.entity_id
_entity_poly.type
_entity_poly.pdbx_seq_one_letter_code
_entity_poly.pdbx_strand_id
1 'polypeptide(L)'
;MKFIKNPLDMLTNQINLNIVTAAKAEVDNDWKGEKLVSPFSRLYYVKSGSGIVMGEEESVHLKPGFIYLIPVGKRISFKPNGKMEKIFIHFNITKPDGYDLLKDFKKIGIIETDNAYIQQIYRLFDSAFISDKFLFEAHI
;
A
#
# COMPACT_ATOMS: atom_id res chain seq x y z
N MET A 1 -11.40 38.30 6.61
CA MET A 1 -10.87 36.93 6.64
C MET A 1 -9.55 36.91 5.89
N LYS A 2 -8.52 36.40 6.53
CA LYS A 2 -7.19 36.30 5.91
C LYS A 2 -6.93 34.86 5.50
N PHE A 3 -6.74 34.61 4.21
CA PHE A 3 -6.37 33.27 3.74
C PHE A 3 -4.90 33.03 3.95
N ILE A 4 -4.59 31.97 4.68
CA ILE A 4 -3.23 31.46 4.77
C ILE A 4 -3.08 30.38 3.70
N LYS A 5 -2.09 30.56 2.84
CA LYS A 5 -1.86 29.62 1.76
C LYS A 5 -1.47 28.27 2.33
N ASN A 6 -2.27 27.24 2.01
CA ASN A 6 -1.99 25.88 2.47
C ASN A 6 -0.88 25.26 1.61
N PRO A 7 0.27 24.88 2.21
CA PRO A 7 1.32 24.20 1.44
C PRO A 7 0.87 22.95 0.71
N LEU A 8 -0.13 22.23 1.25
CA LEU A 8 -0.69 21.04 0.60
C LEU A 8 -1.41 21.37 -0.70
N ASP A 9 -2.10 22.51 -0.78
CA ASP A 9 -2.76 22.94 -2.00
C ASP A 9 -1.77 23.24 -3.12
N MET A 10 -0.61 23.77 -2.77
CA MET A 10 0.47 23.98 -3.73
C MET A 10 1.09 22.67 -4.20
N LEU A 11 1.22 21.69 -3.31
CA LEU A 11 1.80 20.40 -3.62
C LEU A 11 0.84 19.54 -4.47
N THR A 12 -0.46 19.57 -4.20
CA THR A 12 -1.44 18.72 -4.90
C THR A 12 -1.52 19.01 -6.40
N ASN A 13 -1.25 20.23 -6.82
CA ASN A 13 -1.22 20.59 -8.24
C ASN A 13 0.08 20.14 -8.94
N GLN A 14 1.05 19.64 -8.19
CA GLN A 14 2.38 19.26 -8.69
C GLN A 14 2.73 17.80 -8.38
N ILE A 15 1.80 17.05 -7.80
CA ILE A 15 2.03 15.66 -7.43
C ILE A 15 1.31 14.77 -8.42
N ASN A 16 2.01 13.75 -8.91
CA ASN A 16 1.44 12.68 -9.74
C ASN A 16 1.35 11.41 -8.91
N LEU A 17 0.13 10.88 -8.78
CA LEU A 17 -0.10 9.57 -8.20
C LEU A 17 -0.25 8.56 -9.33
N ASN A 18 0.62 7.56 -9.35
CA ASN A 18 0.56 6.46 -10.30
C ASN A 18 0.30 5.16 -9.56
N ILE A 19 -0.85 4.54 -9.84
CA ILE A 19 -1.16 3.20 -9.33
C ILE A 19 -0.56 2.18 -10.30
N VAL A 20 0.43 1.44 -9.82
CA VAL A 20 1.07 0.38 -10.61
C VAL A 20 0.19 -0.87 -10.63
N THR A 21 -0.28 -1.27 -9.47
CA THR A 21 -1.13 -2.44 -9.29
C THR A 21 -2.00 -2.24 -8.05
N ALA A 22 -3.25 -2.65 -8.13
CA ALA A 22 -4.12 -2.70 -6.96
C ALA A 22 -4.95 -3.97 -7.02
N ALA A 23 -4.99 -4.74 -5.94
CA ALA A 23 -5.69 -6.01 -5.92
C ALA A 23 -6.14 -6.39 -4.52
N LYS A 24 -7.21 -7.19 -4.48
CA LYS A 24 -7.60 -7.98 -3.32
C LYS A 24 -7.03 -9.38 -3.51
N ALA A 25 -6.30 -9.89 -2.54
CA ALA A 25 -5.64 -11.18 -2.66
C ALA A 25 -5.80 -12.00 -1.39
N GLU A 26 -6.04 -13.29 -1.58
CA GLU A 26 -5.88 -14.30 -0.55
C GLU A 26 -4.53 -14.96 -0.77
N VAL A 27 -3.65 -14.86 0.23
CA VAL A 27 -2.28 -15.37 0.13
C VAL A 27 -2.04 -16.44 1.18
N ASP A 28 -1.14 -17.34 0.87
CA ASP A 28 -0.69 -18.41 1.74
C ASP A 28 0.83 -18.51 1.65
N ASN A 29 1.39 -19.70 1.83
CA ASN A 29 2.83 -19.92 1.85
C ASN A 29 3.57 -19.47 0.59
N ASP A 30 2.86 -19.24 -0.50
CA ASP A 30 3.42 -18.70 -1.74
C ASP A 30 3.74 -17.19 -1.69
N TRP A 31 3.16 -16.47 -0.73
CA TRP A 31 3.46 -15.05 -0.54
C TRP A 31 4.71 -14.90 0.33
N LYS A 32 5.85 -14.90 -0.30
CA LYS A 32 7.12 -14.72 0.38
C LYS A 32 8.14 -14.06 -0.54
N GLY A 33 9.01 -13.28 0.04
CA GLY A 33 10.10 -12.65 -0.67
C GLY A 33 11.25 -12.38 0.29
N GLU A 34 12.48 -12.37 -0.22
CA GLU A 34 13.66 -12.11 0.58
C GLU A 34 14.46 -10.97 -0.03
N LYS A 35 14.78 -9.98 0.81
CA LYS A 35 15.65 -8.84 0.48
C LYS A 35 15.26 -8.16 -0.83
N LEU A 36 13.96 -7.97 -1.03
CA LEU A 36 13.42 -7.33 -2.23
C LEU A 36 13.48 -5.82 -2.11
N VAL A 37 13.84 -5.18 -3.20
CA VAL A 37 13.77 -3.74 -3.38
C VAL A 37 12.84 -3.47 -4.56
N SER A 38 11.80 -2.69 -4.34
CA SER A 38 10.81 -2.41 -5.38
C SER A 38 10.88 -0.96 -5.83
N PRO A 39 10.61 -0.68 -7.12
CA PRO A 39 10.58 0.68 -7.64
C PRO A 39 9.24 1.38 -7.36
N PHE A 40 8.46 0.90 -6.41
CA PHE A 40 7.18 1.45 -6.00
C PHE A 40 7.01 1.30 -4.49
N SER A 41 6.10 2.10 -3.93
CA SER A 41 5.65 1.96 -2.56
C SER A 41 4.51 0.96 -2.48
N ARG A 42 4.32 0.36 -1.31
CA ARG A 42 3.28 -0.63 -1.07
C ARG A 42 2.37 -0.16 0.06
N LEU A 43 1.08 -0.30 -0.14
CA LEU A 43 0.07 -0.08 0.88
C LEU A 43 -0.68 -1.38 1.12
N TYR A 44 -0.82 -1.78 2.37
CA TYR A 44 -1.52 -3.00 2.74
C TYR A 44 -2.68 -2.72 3.69
N TYR A 45 -3.83 -3.33 3.40
CA TYR A 45 -4.98 -3.44 4.29
C TYR A 45 -5.23 -4.92 4.54
N VAL A 46 -5.10 -5.37 5.76
CA VAL A 46 -5.34 -6.77 6.10
C VAL A 46 -6.77 -6.96 6.56
N LYS A 47 -7.52 -7.84 5.89
CA LYS A 47 -8.88 -8.19 6.29
C LYS A 47 -8.89 -9.32 7.30
N SER A 48 -8.10 -10.34 7.09
CA SER A 48 -8.02 -11.51 7.96
C SER A 48 -6.65 -12.15 7.86
N GLY A 49 -6.30 -12.90 8.90
CA GLY A 49 -5.00 -13.54 8.96
C GLY A 49 -3.88 -12.59 9.38
N SER A 50 -2.66 -13.03 9.19
CA SER A 50 -1.48 -12.25 9.58
C SER A 50 -0.28 -12.61 8.72
N GLY A 51 0.73 -11.77 8.80
CA GLY A 51 2.01 -11.98 8.14
C GLY A 51 3.08 -11.12 8.79
N ILE A 52 4.27 -11.17 8.26
CA ILE A 52 5.38 -10.36 8.75
C ILE A 52 6.12 -9.73 7.60
N VAL A 53 6.49 -8.46 7.79
CA VAL A 53 7.40 -7.72 6.91
C VAL A 53 8.61 -7.33 7.72
N MET A 54 9.78 -7.66 7.22
CA MET A 54 11.06 -7.38 7.89
C MET A 54 11.88 -6.43 7.03
N GLY A 55 12.26 -5.30 7.61
CA GLY A 55 13.28 -4.41 7.05
C GLY A 55 14.64 -4.75 7.63
N GLU A 56 15.64 -3.91 7.35
CA GLU A 56 17.00 -4.12 7.87
C GLU A 56 17.08 -3.94 9.39
N GLU A 57 16.30 -3.02 9.95
CA GLU A 57 16.33 -2.68 11.38
C GLU A 57 14.94 -2.78 12.04
N GLU A 58 13.96 -3.31 11.35
CA GLU A 58 12.60 -3.38 11.88
C GLU A 58 11.89 -4.63 11.42
N SER A 59 10.89 -5.01 12.18
CA SER A 59 10.01 -6.13 11.89
C SER A 59 8.59 -5.72 12.26
N VAL A 60 7.66 -5.90 11.34
CA VAL A 60 6.27 -5.50 11.51
C VAL A 60 5.35 -6.69 11.28
N HIS A 61 4.49 -6.97 12.24
CA HIS A 61 3.44 -7.97 12.10
C HIS A 61 2.23 -7.32 11.44
N LEU A 62 1.86 -7.84 10.28
CA LEU A 62 0.66 -7.43 9.57
C LEU A 62 -0.55 -8.10 10.19
N LYS A 63 -1.55 -7.32 10.55
CA LYS A 63 -2.80 -7.81 11.15
C LYS A 63 -3.96 -6.90 10.81
N PRO A 64 -5.23 -7.37 10.94
CA PRO A 64 -6.40 -6.52 10.71
C PRO A 64 -6.43 -5.29 11.62
N GLY A 65 -7.03 -4.21 11.13
CA GLY A 65 -7.20 -2.97 11.88
C GLY A 65 -6.14 -1.91 11.61
N PHE A 66 -5.19 -2.19 10.71
CA PHE A 66 -4.10 -1.26 10.41
C PHE A 66 -3.89 -1.12 8.91
N ILE A 67 -3.40 0.04 8.52
CA ILE A 67 -2.86 0.30 7.20
C ILE A 67 -1.34 0.33 7.33
N TYR A 68 -0.66 -0.38 6.45
CA TYR A 68 0.79 -0.45 6.43
C TYR A 68 1.31 0.18 5.15
N LEU A 69 2.31 1.06 5.29
CA LEU A 69 2.97 1.71 4.16
C LEU A 69 4.43 1.30 4.13
N ILE A 70 4.83 0.65 3.05
CA ILE A 70 6.23 0.29 2.81
C ILE A 70 6.76 1.23 1.73
N PRO A 71 7.69 2.13 2.09
CA PRO A 71 8.21 3.11 1.15
C PRO A 71 9.00 2.48 0.01
N VAL A 72 8.92 3.13 -1.15
CA VAL A 72 9.72 2.78 -2.33
C VAL A 72 11.21 2.69 -1.99
N GLY A 73 11.89 1.73 -2.59
CA GLY A 73 13.33 1.56 -2.44
C GLY A 73 13.78 0.92 -1.13
N LYS A 74 12.85 0.62 -0.23
CA LYS A 74 13.18 -0.04 1.03
C LYS A 74 13.39 -1.55 0.79
N ARG A 75 14.51 -2.07 1.27
CA ARG A 75 14.77 -3.51 1.20
C ARG A 75 13.96 -4.24 2.26
N ILE A 76 13.12 -5.17 1.84
CA ILE A 76 12.25 -5.92 2.72
C ILE A 76 12.26 -7.41 2.41
N SER A 77 11.98 -8.19 3.44
CA SER A 77 11.58 -9.59 3.33
C SER A 77 10.15 -9.71 3.88
N PHE A 78 9.37 -10.62 3.34
CA PHE A 78 8.01 -10.84 3.83
C PHE A 78 7.60 -12.30 3.71
N LYS A 79 6.71 -12.70 4.61
CA LYS A 79 6.11 -14.04 4.60
C LYS A 79 4.76 -14.02 5.32
N PRO A 80 3.83 -14.92 4.96
CA PRO A 80 2.59 -15.06 5.67
C PRO A 80 2.78 -15.87 6.96
N ASN A 81 1.76 -15.77 7.81
CA ASN A 81 1.59 -16.68 8.93
C ASN A 81 0.27 -17.43 8.70
N GLY A 82 0.31 -18.46 7.85
CA GLY A 82 -0.88 -19.11 7.32
C GLY A 82 -1.57 -18.25 6.27
N LYS A 83 -2.87 -18.47 6.08
CA LYS A 83 -3.67 -17.70 5.13
C LYS A 83 -3.87 -16.26 5.58
N MET A 84 -3.77 -15.34 4.64
CA MET A 84 -4.06 -13.93 4.87
C MET A 84 -4.84 -13.37 3.70
N GLU A 85 -5.91 -12.64 3.99
CA GLU A 85 -6.64 -11.88 2.98
C GLU A 85 -6.32 -10.41 3.15
N LYS A 86 -5.92 -9.77 2.06
CA LYS A 86 -5.51 -8.37 2.07
C LYS A 86 -5.85 -7.66 0.79
N ILE A 87 -5.94 -6.35 0.87
CA ILE A 87 -5.83 -5.46 -0.27
C ILE A 87 -4.39 -4.95 -0.31
N PHE A 88 -3.79 -4.94 -1.49
CA PHE A 88 -2.52 -4.29 -1.69
C PHE A 88 -2.60 -3.28 -2.82
N ILE A 89 -1.87 -2.19 -2.67
CA ILE A 89 -1.74 -1.15 -3.69
C ILE A 89 -0.25 -0.88 -3.86
N HIS A 90 0.24 -1.07 -5.07
CA HIS A 90 1.59 -0.66 -5.45
C HIS A 90 1.49 0.66 -6.20
N PHE A 91 2.23 1.67 -5.77
CA PHE A 91 2.06 3.01 -6.32
C PHE A 91 3.34 3.84 -6.23
N ASN A 92 3.39 4.87 -7.05
CA ASN A 92 4.37 5.94 -6.94
C ASN A 92 3.64 7.26 -6.74
N ILE A 93 4.22 8.12 -5.95
CA ILE A 93 3.74 9.48 -5.74
C ILE A 93 4.91 10.42 -5.99
N THR A 94 4.90 11.11 -7.13
CA THR A 94 6.09 11.79 -7.64
C THR A 94 5.85 13.27 -7.86
N LYS A 95 6.95 14.03 -7.72
CA LYS A 95 7.01 15.41 -8.18
C LYS A 95 7.17 15.45 -9.72
N PRO A 96 6.98 16.62 -10.35
CA PRO A 96 7.10 16.74 -11.81
C PRO A 96 8.46 16.30 -12.36
N ASP A 97 9.53 16.38 -11.57
CA ASP A 97 10.87 15.92 -11.97
C ASP A 97 11.03 14.39 -11.88
N GLY A 98 9.98 13.66 -11.44
CA GLY A 98 10.01 12.22 -11.29
C GLY A 98 10.49 11.72 -9.94
N TYR A 99 10.88 12.61 -9.04
CA TYR A 99 11.32 12.20 -7.71
C TYR A 99 10.15 11.70 -6.87
N ASP A 100 10.27 10.49 -6.32
CA ASP A 100 9.23 9.90 -5.48
C ASP A 100 9.29 10.50 -4.07
N LEU A 101 8.14 11.01 -3.60
CA LEU A 101 8.04 11.68 -2.31
C LEU A 101 8.27 10.75 -1.12
N LEU A 102 8.10 9.44 -1.29
CA LEU A 102 8.30 8.46 -0.23
C LEU A 102 9.70 7.87 -0.21
N LYS A 103 10.55 8.26 -1.15
CA LYS A 103 11.90 7.71 -1.28
C LYS A 103 12.78 7.97 -0.05
N ASP A 104 12.55 9.09 0.63
CA ASP A 104 13.33 9.48 1.81
C ASP A 104 12.80 8.89 3.11
N PHE A 105 11.65 8.23 3.08
CA PHE A 105 11.11 7.56 4.25
C PHE A 105 11.88 6.25 4.50
N LYS A 106 12.34 6.09 5.74
CA LYS A 106 13.19 4.95 6.10
C LYS A 106 12.44 3.84 6.82
N LYS A 107 11.29 4.15 7.41
CA LYS A 107 10.54 3.21 8.24
C LYS A 107 9.22 2.83 7.59
N ILE A 108 8.74 1.64 7.92
CA ILE A 108 7.39 1.21 7.57
C ILE A 108 6.39 2.05 8.37
N GLY A 109 5.47 2.69 7.65
CA GLY A 109 4.38 3.45 8.26
C GLY A 109 3.27 2.52 8.72
N ILE A 110 2.71 2.79 9.91
CA ILE A 110 1.61 2.02 10.47
C ILE A 110 0.55 3.01 10.95
N ILE A 111 -0.68 2.84 10.43
CA ILE A 111 -1.82 3.67 10.81
C ILE A 111 -2.91 2.75 11.32
N GLU A 112 -3.38 2.99 12.53
CA GLU A 112 -4.54 2.28 13.06
C GLU A 112 -5.81 2.80 12.38
N THR A 113 -6.66 1.89 11.92
CA THR A 113 -7.94 2.23 11.33
C THR A 113 -9.05 1.43 11.99
N ASP A 114 -10.30 1.92 11.89
CA ASP A 114 -11.42 1.12 12.34
C ASP A 114 -11.84 0.10 11.27
N ASN A 115 -12.51 -0.97 11.72
CA ASN A 115 -12.96 -2.03 10.82
C ASN A 115 -14.00 -1.56 9.81
N ALA A 116 -14.82 -0.57 10.16
CA ALA A 116 -15.83 -0.02 9.25
C ALA A 116 -15.18 0.63 8.02
N TYR A 117 -14.09 1.36 8.24
CA TYR A 117 -13.34 1.99 7.15
C TYR A 117 -12.74 0.94 6.21
N ILE A 118 -12.09 -0.07 6.77
CA ILE A 118 -11.49 -1.16 5.98
C ILE A 118 -12.57 -1.91 5.19
N GLN A 119 -13.73 -2.17 5.78
CA GLN A 119 -14.81 -2.83 5.08
C GLN A 119 -15.37 -2.00 3.92
N GLN A 120 -15.42 -0.68 4.06
CA GLN A 120 -15.81 0.19 2.95
C GLN A 120 -14.83 0.09 1.78
N ILE A 121 -13.54 0.03 2.07
CA ILE A 121 -12.53 -0.15 1.02
C ILE A 121 -12.71 -1.51 0.33
N TYR A 122 -12.95 -2.57 1.09
CA TYR A 122 -13.22 -3.89 0.53
C TYR A 122 -14.45 -3.90 -0.37
N ARG A 123 -15.54 -3.24 0.03
CA ARG A 123 -16.73 -3.11 -0.80
C ARG A 123 -16.44 -2.38 -2.10
N LEU A 124 -15.63 -1.33 -2.03
CA LEU A 124 -15.23 -0.59 -3.22
C LEU A 124 -14.46 -1.48 -4.19
N PHE A 125 -13.51 -2.27 -3.69
CA PHE A 125 -12.77 -3.22 -4.51
C PHE A 125 -13.67 -4.30 -5.09
N ASP A 126 -14.59 -4.84 -4.30
CA ASP A 126 -15.54 -5.85 -4.78
C ASP A 126 -16.41 -5.31 -5.92
N SER A 127 -16.90 -4.07 -5.81
CA SER A 127 -17.67 -3.43 -6.87
C SER A 127 -16.83 -3.22 -8.13
N ALA A 128 -15.61 -2.77 -7.99
CA ALA A 128 -14.69 -2.57 -9.11
C ALA A 128 -14.36 -3.90 -9.81
N PHE A 129 -14.14 -4.97 -9.04
CA PHE A 129 -13.87 -6.29 -9.58
C PHE A 129 -15.06 -6.86 -10.36
N ILE A 130 -16.26 -6.62 -9.89
CA ILE A 130 -17.48 -7.11 -10.57
C ILE A 130 -17.72 -6.34 -11.86
N SER A 131 -17.52 -5.03 -11.86
CA SER A 131 -17.82 -4.17 -13.01
C SER A 131 -16.71 -4.12 -14.06
N ASP A 132 -15.44 -4.19 -13.65
CA ASP A 132 -14.28 -3.99 -14.50
C ASP A 132 -13.23 -5.10 -14.37
N LYS A 133 -13.67 -6.32 -14.15
CA LYS A 133 -12.79 -7.47 -13.98
C LYS A 133 -11.75 -7.61 -15.09
N PHE A 134 -12.19 -7.42 -16.33
CA PHE A 134 -11.32 -7.55 -17.50
C PHE A 134 -10.23 -6.47 -17.52
N LEU A 135 -10.59 -5.22 -17.26
CA LEU A 135 -9.64 -4.12 -17.23
C LEU A 135 -8.63 -4.30 -16.08
N PHE A 136 -9.11 -4.77 -14.95
CA PHE A 136 -8.26 -5.02 -13.81
C PHE A 136 -7.23 -6.12 -14.08
N GLU A 137 -7.65 -7.23 -14.66
CA GLU A 137 -6.76 -8.33 -15.03
C GLU A 137 -5.73 -7.91 -16.08
N ALA A 138 -6.06 -6.99 -16.97
CA ALA A 138 -5.14 -6.48 -17.98
C ALA A 138 -4.01 -5.63 -17.41
N HIS A 139 -4.18 -5.08 -16.20
CA HIS A 139 -3.19 -4.22 -15.55
C HIS A 139 -2.35 -4.93 -14.49
N ILE A 140 -2.62 -6.17 -14.23
CA ILE A 140 -1.82 -7.01 -13.33
C ILE A 140 -0.62 -7.65 -14.10
#